data_d6c2a4d03e6e81035300e56ac65d9b8e
#
_entry.id   d6c2a4d03e6e81035300e56ac65d9b8e
#
_cell.length_a   1.000
_cell.length_b   1.000
_cell.length_c   1.000
_cell.angle_alpha   90.00
_cell.angle_beta   90.00
_cell.angle_gamma   90.00
#
_symmetry.space_group_name_H-M   'P 1'
#
loop_
_entity.id
_entity.type
_entity.pdbx_description
1 polymer ?
#
loop_
_entity_poly.entity_id
_entity_poly.type
_entity_poly.pdbx_seq_one_letter_code
_entity_poly.pdbx_strand_id
1 'polypeptide(L)'
;EVLDEIRIISPTPFITEDGTILEKGYHSQYKVYVTGGQVDDVDFDDAITALKDLLVDLNPYAESDRSRMMASFLTPAFKPSKMITQSPMFYFEADESQSGKGLYAETAPFIYDCTAENVKRRDRGSGSFEESIDSALIRGRQFIMLDNFKGSLDSGWLEGVITAGENSHSARESYGRNTLVDTTAANWAMTSNGVQGTKDIVNRMCVVKLQKQPNDYSFVYSSKEGYHNHIKNNQQFYLGCVLAVVKRFIDDGKPKADSGGHSFITWAQYMNHIVTKYFNYPPLMEGMKEVKETIANPRMAWLRLVANEINQGGYLGKSLSTSDLADIILNSTNGCDVL
;
A
#
# COMPACT_ATOMS: atom_id res chain seq x y z
N GLU A 1 -2.99 35.09 21.30
CA GLU A 1 -3.01 34.71 19.86
C GLU A 1 -3.13 33.21 19.80
N VAL A 2 -4.21 32.67 19.25
CA VAL A 2 -4.38 31.21 19.04
C VAL A 2 -3.70 30.90 17.72
N LEU A 3 -2.66 30.08 17.76
CA LEU A 3 -2.02 29.61 16.54
C LEU A 3 -2.96 28.63 15.82
N ASP A 4 -3.04 28.77 14.51
CA ASP A 4 -3.83 27.85 13.68
C ASP A 4 -3.22 26.44 13.76
N GLU A 5 -4.09 25.45 13.93
CA GLU A 5 -3.67 24.05 13.93
C GLU A 5 -3.36 23.58 12.49
N ILE A 6 -2.19 23.03 12.29
CA ILE A 6 -1.81 22.39 11.01
C ILE A 6 -1.85 20.88 11.20
N ARG A 7 -2.68 20.20 10.42
CA ARG A 7 -2.80 18.75 10.39
C ARG A 7 -1.82 18.12 9.40
N ILE A 8 -1.66 18.75 8.23
CA ILE A 8 -0.79 18.28 7.15
C ILE A 8 0.06 19.44 6.65
N ILE A 9 1.35 19.17 6.44
CA ILE A 9 2.24 20.02 5.65
C ILE A 9 2.47 19.28 4.33
N SER A 10 1.87 19.77 3.23
CA SER A 10 2.00 19.17 1.91
C SER A 10 3.02 19.92 1.06
N PRO A 11 4.00 19.25 0.45
CA PRO A 11 4.87 19.90 -0.53
C PRO A 11 4.17 20.22 -1.86
N THR A 12 3.01 19.59 -2.11
CA THR A 12 2.28 19.68 -3.36
C THR A 12 0.84 20.13 -3.18
N PRO A 13 0.21 20.71 -4.20
CA PRO A 13 -1.23 20.97 -4.26
C PRO A 13 -2.05 19.71 -3.96
N PHE A 14 -3.27 19.88 -3.48
CA PHE A 14 -4.21 18.79 -3.25
C PHE A 14 -5.61 19.14 -3.74
N ILE A 15 -6.45 18.13 -3.97
CA ILE A 15 -7.81 18.28 -4.45
C ILE A 15 -8.81 18.17 -3.30
N THR A 16 -9.81 19.03 -3.30
CA THR A 16 -10.91 19.06 -2.34
C THR A 16 -12.04 18.10 -2.76
N GLU A 17 -13.00 17.91 -1.89
CA GLU A 17 -14.16 17.05 -2.13
C GLU A 17 -15.14 17.55 -3.19
N ASP A 18 -15.02 18.84 -3.59
CA ASP A 18 -15.77 19.46 -4.68
C ASP A 18 -14.96 19.55 -5.99
N GLY A 19 -13.75 19.01 -6.02
CA GLY A 19 -12.89 18.98 -7.20
C GLY A 19 -12.00 20.20 -7.38
N THR A 20 -11.99 21.15 -6.43
CA THR A 20 -11.10 22.32 -6.48
C THR A 20 -9.67 21.91 -6.09
N ILE A 21 -8.68 22.35 -6.86
CA ILE A 21 -7.26 22.16 -6.52
C ILE A 21 -6.80 23.35 -5.69
N LEU A 22 -6.29 23.06 -4.48
CA LEU A 22 -5.77 24.05 -3.56
C LEU A 22 -4.25 24.08 -3.62
N GLU A 23 -3.73 25.25 -4.00
CA GLU A 23 -2.32 25.51 -4.20
C GLU A 23 -1.66 26.05 -2.92
N LYS A 24 -0.46 26.64 -3.06
CA LYS A 24 0.37 27.18 -1.97
C LYS A 24 -0.42 28.08 -1.01
N GLY A 25 -0.33 27.80 0.27
CA GLY A 25 -0.95 28.57 1.35
C GLY A 25 -1.54 27.69 2.44
N TYR A 26 -2.11 28.34 3.47
CA TYR A 26 -2.83 27.65 4.55
C TYR A 26 -4.33 27.58 4.23
N HIS A 27 -4.85 26.36 4.26
CA HIS A 27 -6.26 26.07 3.99
C HIS A 27 -6.94 25.62 5.30
N SER A 28 -7.51 26.60 6.02
CA SER A 28 -8.03 26.43 7.37
C SER A 28 -9.12 25.37 7.50
N GLN A 29 -9.99 25.25 6.49
CA GLN A 29 -11.06 24.24 6.45
C GLN A 29 -10.51 22.81 6.55
N TYR A 30 -9.33 22.54 5.95
CA TYR A 30 -8.68 21.23 5.93
C TYR A 30 -7.53 21.13 6.94
N LYS A 31 -7.14 22.25 7.54
CA LYS A 31 -5.93 22.37 8.38
C LYS A 31 -4.67 21.90 7.65
N VAL A 32 -4.58 22.19 6.36
CA VAL A 32 -3.47 21.83 5.48
C VAL A 32 -2.68 23.08 5.09
N TYR A 33 -1.37 23.00 5.23
CA TYR A 33 -0.46 24.01 4.73
C TYR A 33 0.29 23.45 3.53
N VAL A 34 0.04 24.03 2.34
CA VAL A 34 0.76 23.69 1.10
C VAL A 34 1.99 24.59 0.99
N THR A 35 3.18 23.97 1.03
CA THR A 35 4.45 24.73 1.03
C THR A 35 4.85 25.21 -0.36
N GLY A 36 4.42 24.51 -1.41
CA GLY A 36 4.76 24.84 -2.81
C GLY A 36 4.27 23.77 -3.76
N GLY A 37 5.08 23.56 -4.80
CA GLY A 37 4.75 22.62 -5.88
C GLY A 37 3.79 23.22 -6.90
N GLN A 38 3.78 22.59 -8.05
CA GLN A 38 2.85 22.85 -9.14
C GLN A 38 2.24 21.52 -9.57
N VAL A 39 1.17 21.58 -10.34
CA VAL A 39 0.52 20.42 -10.90
C VAL A 39 0.13 20.75 -12.33
N ASP A 40 0.42 19.83 -13.24
CA ASP A 40 0.03 19.97 -14.63
C ASP A 40 -1.48 19.68 -14.78
N ASP A 41 -2.14 20.40 -15.66
CA ASP A 41 -3.50 20.07 -16.08
C ASP A 41 -3.43 18.96 -17.12
N VAL A 42 -3.87 17.76 -16.77
CA VAL A 42 -3.76 16.55 -17.59
C VAL A 42 -5.16 16.04 -17.93
N ASP A 43 -5.36 15.71 -19.21
CA ASP A 43 -6.60 15.06 -19.65
C ASP A 43 -6.76 13.68 -18.96
N PHE A 44 -8.01 13.29 -18.72
CA PHE A 44 -8.33 12.05 -18.01
C PHE A 44 -7.80 10.80 -18.73
N ASP A 45 -7.95 10.69 -20.04
CA ASP A 45 -7.53 9.50 -20.80
C ASP A 45 -5.99 9.42 -20.89
N ASP A 46 -5.32 10.58 -21.03
CA ASP A 46 -3.86 10.68 -20.96
C ASP A 46 -3.36 10.29 -19.55
N ALA A 47 -4.04 10.73 -18.50
CA ALA A 47 -3.73 10.38 -17.13
C ALA A 47 -3.82 8.86 -16.86
N ILE A 48 -4.90 8.22 -17.35
CA ILE A 48 -5.06 6.76 -17.25
C ILE A 48 -3.90 6.03 -17.95
N THR A 49 -3.55 6.47 -19.15
CA THR A 49 -2.46 5.88 -19.94
C THR A 49 -1.13 6.03 -19.21
N ALA A 50 -0.79 7.25 -18.80
CA ALA A 50 0.48 7.53 -18.12
C ALA A 50 0.65 6.77 -16.80
N LEU A 51 -0.42 6.65 -16.00
CA LEU A 51 -0.37 5.88 -14.75
C LEU A 51 -0.25 4.37 -15.00
N LYS A 52 -0.85 3.84 -16.07
CA LYS A 52 -0.65 2.44 -16.48
C LYS A 52 0.80 2.18 -16.92
N ASP A 53 1.40 3.14 -17.62
CA ASP A 53 2.78 3.03 -18.11
C ASP A 53 3.80 2.97 -16.95
N LEU A 54 3.50 3.54 -15.78
CA LEU A 54 4.32 3.31 -14.58
C LEU A 54 4.35 1.84 -14.13
N LEU A 55 3.39 1.02 -14.55
CA LEU A 55 3.29 -0.40 -14.21
C LEU A 55 3.74 -1.32 -15.36
N VAL A 56 4.37 -0.79 -16.41
CA VAL A 56 4.75 -1.58 -17.58
C VAL A 56 5.72 -2.70 -17.23
N ASP A 57 6.69 -2.41 -16.35
CA ASP A 57 7.71 -3.37 -15.90
C ASP A 57 7.25 -4.19 -14.66
N LEU A 58 6.00 -4.02 -14.20
CA LEU A 58 5.45 -4.77 -13.07
C LEU A 58 5.15 -6.21 -13.50
N ASN A 59 5.68 -7.19 -12.77
CA ASN A 59 5.28 -8.58 -12.88
C ASN A 59 4.39 -8.96 -11.67
N PRO A 60 3.06 -8.80 -11.77
CA PRO A 60 2.16 -9.13 -10.67
C PRO A 60 2.01 -10.64 -10.55
N TYR A 61 1.77 -11.12 -9.33
CA TYR A 61 1.41 -12.53 -9.11
C TYR A 61 0.02 -12.84 -9.68
N ALA A 62 -0.92 -11.91 -9.54
CA ALA A 62 -2.24 -11.93 -10.15
C ALA A 62 -2.55 -10.55 -10.76
N GLU A 63 -3.40 -10.50 -11.79
CA GLU A 63 -3.77 -9.22 -12.41
C GLU A 63 -4.42 -8.23 -11.43
N SER A 64 -5.09 -8.72 -10.39
CA SER A 64 -5.63 -7.89 -9.30
C SER A 64 -4.54 -7.19 -8.46
N ASP A 65 -3.27 -7.63 -8.54
CA ASP A 65 -2.16 -6.90 -7.92
C ASP A 65 -1.88 -5.56 -8.63
N ARG A 66 -2.18 -5.44 -9.95
CA ARG A 66 -2.15 -4.13 -10.64
C ARG A 66 -3.19 -3.17 -10.08
N SER A 67 -4.40 -3.68 -9.76
CA SER A 67 -5.45 -2.89 -9.11
C SER A 67 -4.98 -2.34 -7.76
N ARG A 68 -4.37 -3.18 -6.95
CA ARG A 68 -3.85 -2.82 -5.62
C ARG A 68 -2.66 -1.88 -5.70
N MET A 69 -1.79 -2.07 -6.68
CA MET A 69 -0.69 -1.15 -6.96
C MET A 69 -1.22 0.24 -7.34
N MET A 70 -2.17 0.31 -8.28
CA MET A 70 -2.78 1.58 -8.68
C MET A 70 -3.49 2.26 -7.50
N ALA A 71 -4.21 1.49 -6.67
CA ALA A 71 -4.83 2.03 -5.45
C ALA A 71 -3.78 2.64 -4.49
N SER A 72 -2.55 2.11 -4.44
CA SER A 72 -1.48 2.68 -3.62
C SER A 72 -1.03 4.06 -4.11
N PHE A 73 -1.06 4.31 -5.41
CA PHE A 73 -0.70 5.61 -6.01
C PHE A 73 -1.80 6.66 -5.79
N LEU A 74 -3.06 6.24 -5.84
CA LEU A 74 -4.21 7.13 -5.76
C LEU A 74 -4.62 7.48 -4.32
N THR A 75 -4.47 6.55 -3.38
CA THR A 75 -4.94 6.71 -1.99
C THR A 75 -4.48 8.02 -1.32
N PRO A 76 -3.22 8.47 -1.45
CA PRO A 76 -2.77 9.69 -0.77
C PRO A 76 -3.53 10.94 -1.20
N ALA A 77 -4.05 11.03 -2.43
CA ALA A 77 -4.78 12.20 -2.91
C ALA A 77 -6.12 12.45 -2.18
N PHE A 78 -6.71 11.40 -1.58
CA PHE A 78 -7.99 11.48 -0.89
C PHE A 78 -7.88 11.94 0.57
N LYS A 79 -6.68 11.95 1.14
CA LYS A 79 -6.47 12.19 2.58
C LYS A 79 -6.46 13.65 2.99
N PRO A 80 -5.86 14.59 2.24
CA PRO A 80 -5.85 16.01 2.63
C PRO A 80 -7.25 16.59 2.80
N SER A 81 -8.18 16.27 1.91
CA SER A 81 -9.58 16.70 1.95
C SER A 81 -10.48 15.83 2.83
N LYS A 82 -9.95 14.80 3.50
CA LYS A 82 -10.71 13.84 4.33
C LYS A 82 -11.78 13.04 3.57
N MET A 83 -11.72 12.97 2.23
CA MET A 83 -12.58 12.05 1.47
C MET A 83 -12.39 10.60 1.93
N ILE A 84 -11.18 10.27 2.37
CA ILE A 84 -10.84 9.03 3.06
C ILE A 84 -10.07 9.37 4.33
N THR A 85 -10.55 8.91 5.48
CA THR A 85 -9.91 9.10 6.79
C THR A 85 -9.07 7.89 7.22
N GLN A 86 -9.38 6.71 6.70
CA GLN A 86 -8.67 5.47 7.00
C GLN A 86 -8.34 4.74 5.70
N SER A 87 -7.14 4.19 5.62
CA SER A 87 -6.66 3.39 4.50
C SER A 87 -5.77 2.27 4.99
N PRO A 88 -5.64 1.16 4.23
CA PRO A 88 -4.80 0.06 4.62
C PRO A 88 -3.31 0.41 4.60
N MET A 89 -2.52 -0.42 5.27
CA MET A 89 -1.11 -0.52 4.99
C MET A 89 -0.92 -1.33 3.70
N PHE A 90 -0.28 -0.73 2.70
CA PHE A 90 0.09 -1.42 1.47
C PHE A 90 1.30 -2.32 1.74
N TYR A 91 1.09 -3.62 1.63
CA TYR A 91 2.13 -4.61 1.84
C TYR A 91 2.62 -5.16 0.49
N PHE A 92 3.84 -4.78 0.11
CA PHE A 92 4.50 -5.26 -1.11
C PHE A 92 5.30 -6.52 -0.76
N GLU A 93 4.80 -7.64 -1.23
CA GLU A 93 5.37 -8.97 -1.00
C GLU A 93 6.00 -9.53 -2.28
N ALA A 94 7.10 -10.23 -2.15
CA ALA A 94 7.63 -11.08 -3.21
C ALA A 94 8.54 -12.15 -2.61
N ASP A 95 8.52 -13.32 -3.22
CA ASP A 95 9.28 -14.47 -2.75
C ASP A 95 10.78 -14.30 -3.00
N GLU A 96 11.14 -13.60 -4.10
CA GLU A 96 12.53 -13.38 -4.47
C GLU A 96 12.99 -11.93 -4.27
N SER A 97 14.29 -11.77 -4.10
CA SER A 97 14.94 -10.46 -4.17
C SER A 97 14.93 -9.94 -5.62
N GLN A 98 15.02 -8.62 -5.79
CA GLN A 98 15.02 -7.95 -7.11
C GLN A 98 13.69 -8.06 -7.90
N SER A 99 12.59 -8.27 -7.22
CA SER A 99 11.23 -8.30 -7.79
C SER A 99 10.57 -6.92 -7.96
N GLY A 100 11.26 -5.83 -7.59
CA GLY A 100 10.71 -4.47 -7.68
C GLY A 100 9.93 -3.97 -6.46
N LYS A 101 9.79 -4.74 -5.36
CA LYS A 101 9.05 -4.32 -4.16
C LYS A 101 9.38 -2.90 -3.68
N GLY A 102 10.66 -2.65 -3.42
CA GLY A 102 11.12 -1.34 -2.95
C GLY A 102 10.98 -0.24 -4.00
N LEU A 103 11.08 -0.59 -5.30
CA LEU A 103 10.84 0.31 -6.41
C LEU A 103 9.42 0.88 -6.35
N TYR A 104 8.44 -0.02 -6.33
CA TYR A 104 7.03 0.36 -6.38
C TYR A 104 6.50 0.93 -5.06
N ALA A 105 7.04 0.50 -3.91
CA ALA A 105 6.70 1.09 -2.62
C ALA A 105 7.11 2.57 -2.49
N GLU A 106 8.18 2.98 -3.19
CA GLU A 106 8.67 4.37 -3.22
C GLU A 106 7.98 5.23 -4.30
N THR A 107 7.19 4.63 -5.19
CA THR A 107 6.54 5.37 -6.30
C THR A 107 5.54 6.40 -5.80
N ALA A 108 4.62 6.02 -4.91
CA ALA A 108 3.65 6.96 -4.37
C ALA A 108 4.32 8.15 -3.67
N PRO A 109 5.27 7.98 -2.74
CA PRO A 109 6.00 9.12 -2.19
C PRO A 109 6.54 10.08 -3.23
N PHE A 110 7.14 9.61 -4.33
CA PHE A 110 7.73 10.48 -5.35
C PHE A 110 6.68 11.23 -6.18
N ILE A 111 5.52 10.63 -6.46
CA ILE A 111 4.40 11.33 -7.11
C ILE A 111 3.98 12.55 -6.28
N TYR A 112 4.00 12.45 -4.95
CA TYR A 112 3.60 13.52 -4.04
C TYR A 112 4.77 14.38 -3.53
N ASP A 113 5.92 14.36 -4.22
CA ASP A 113 7.16 15.09 -3.86
C ASP A 113 7.57 14.85 -2.40
N CYS A 114 7.40 13.63 -1.93
CA CYS A 114 7.72 13.20 -0.58
C CYS A 114 8.82 12.14 -0.58
N THR A 115 9.41 11.97 0.58
CA THR A 115 10.28 10.81 0.88
C THR A 115 9.63 10.00 1.98
N ALA A 116 9.54 8.68 1.80
CA ALA A 116 9.05 7.81 2.85
C ALA A 116 10.01 7.79 4.05
N GLU A 117 9.47 7.90 5.24
CA GLU A 117 10.23 7.69 6.47
C GLU A 117 10.39 6.17 6.68
N ASN A 118 11.62 5.69 6.49
CA ASN A 118 11.93 4.27 6.63
C ASN A 118 12.09 3.89 8.09
N VAL A 119 11.13 3.16 8.62
CA VAL A 119 11.18 2.63 9.98
C VAL A 119 11.74 1.21 9.95
N LYS A 120 12.87 1.00 10.64
CA LYS A 120 13.52 -0.32 10.75
C LYS A 120 13.25 -0.90 12.13
N ARG A 121 12.81 -2.16 12.17
CA ARG A 121 12.76 -2.91 13.42
C ARG A 121 14.19 -3.11 13.92
N ARG A 122 14.48 -2.60 15.12
CA ARG A 122 15.76 -2.85 15.80
C ARG A 122 15.54 -3.96 16.82
N ASP A 123 16.33 -4.99 16.73
CA ASP A 123 16.26 -6.13 17.68
C ASP A 123 16.91 -5.80 19.03
N ARG A 124 17.75 -4.75 19.11
CA ARG A 124 18.43 -4.31 20.34
C ARG A 124 18.73 -2.81 20.29
N GLY A 125 18.65 -2.16 21.45
CA GLY A 125 19.05 -0.76 21.65
C GLY A 125 17.89 0.22 21.91
N SER A 126 18.21 1.48 22.18
CA SER A 126 17.25 2.58 22.34
C SER A 126 16.59 2.92 21.01
N GLY A 127 15.30 3.18 21.04
CA GLY A 127 14.45 3.45 19.88
C GLY A 127 13.71 2.18 19.45
N SER A 128 12.58 1.91 20.11
CA SER A 128 11.70 0.83 19.72
C SER A 128 11.10 1.13 18.33
N PHE A 129 10.54 0.10 17.70
CA PHE A 129 9.76 0.22 16.48
C PHE A 129 8.63 1.27 16.65
N GLU A 130 7.93 1.22 17.78
CA GLU A 130 6.85 2.12 18.14
C GLU A 130 7.34 3.57 18.30
N GLU A 131 8.44 3.79 19.03
CA GLU A 131 9.03 5.14 19.18
C GLU A 131 9.46 5.75 17.84
N SER A 132 9.94 4.93 16.91
CA SER A 132 10.35 5.40 15.58
C SER A 132 9.15 5.86 14.76
N ILE A 133 8.03 5.13 14.83
CA ILE A 133 6.77 5.52 14.18
C ILE A 133 6.18 6.76 14.84
N ASP A 134 6.12 6.79 16.18
CA ASP A 134 5.63 7.96 16.93
C ASP A 134 6.41 9.22 16.57
N SER A 135 7.72 9.12 16.51
CA SER A 135 8.59 10.23 16.10
C SER A 135 8.32 10.69 14.66
N ALA A 136 8.03 9.76 13.74
CA ALA A 136 7.66 10.09 12.36
C ALA A 136 6.31 10.83 12.31
N LEU A 137 5.33 10.34 13.06
CA LEU A 137 3.99 10.97 13.15
C LEU A 137 4.05 12.37 13.77
N ILE A 138 4.80 12.56 14.86
CA ILE A 138 5.01 13.86 15.51
C ILE A 138 5.67 14.85 14.55
N ARG A 139 6.61 14.39 13.70
CA ARG A 139 7.23 15.20 12.65
C ARG A 139 6.32 15.46 11.44
N GLY A 140 5.08 14.96 11.46
CA GLY A 140 4.13 15.14 10.37
C GLY A 140 4.51 14.41 9.08
N ARG A 141 5.25 13.30 9.18
CA ARG A 141 5.60 12.49 7.99
C ARG A 141 4.36 11.85 7.40
N GLN A 142 4.11 12.10 6.11
CA GLN A 142 2.93 11.59 5.42
C GLN A 142 3.10 10.16 4.89
N PHE A 143 4.33 9.72 4.65
CA PHE A 143 4.64 8.38 4.16
C PHE A 143 5.56 7.67 5.14
N ILE A 144 5.07 6.57 5.71
CA ILE A 144 5.78 5.74 6.67
C ILE A 144 5.94 4.35 6.07
N MET A 145 7.18 3.89 5.95
CA MET A 145 7.50 2.62 5.32
C MET A 145 8.26 1.69 6.27
N LEU A 146 7.76 0.48 6.42
CA LEU A 146 8.42 -0.64 7.11
C LEU A 146 9.22 -1.41 6.06
N ASP A 147 10.47 -0.97 5.83
CA ASP A 147 11.28 -1.54 4.76
C ASP A 147 11.94 -2.86 5.18
N ASN A 148 11.84 -3.86 4.29
CA ASN A 148 12.44 -5.19 4.44
C ASN A 148 12.11 -5.84 5.79
N PHE A 149 10.83 -5.77 6.18
CA PHE A 149 10.35 -6.31 7.44
C PHE A 149 10.52 -7.83 7.47
N LYS A 150 11.00 -8.38 8.59
CA LYS A 150 11.23 -9.82 8.77
C LYS A 150 10.53 -10.32 10.03
N GLY A 151 10.05 -11.57 9.96
CA GLY A 151 9.45 -12.26 11.07
C GLY A 151 7.95 -12.05 11.22
N SER A 152 7.45 -11.99 12.46
CA SER A 152 6.03 -11.86 12.75
C SER A 152 5.66 -10.40 13.03
N LEU A 153 4.57 -9.95 12.43
CA LEU A 153 3.92 -8.69 12.73
C LEU A 153 2.74 -8.94 13.68
N ASP A 154 3.07 -8.96 14.97
CA ASP A 154 2.13 -9.09 16.08
C ASP A 154 2.26 -7.83 16.94
N SER A 155 1.47 -6.81 16.64
CA SER A 155 1.51 -5.53 17.33
C SER A 155 0.13 -4.90 17.39
N GLY A 156 -0.56 -5.10 18.50
CA GLY A 156 -1.84 -4.44 18.79
C GLY A 156 -1.69 -2.91 18.82
N TRP A 157 -0.50 -2.40 19.14
CA TRP A 157 -0.18 -0.98 19.06
C TRP A 157 -0.25 -0.48 17.60
N LEU A 158 0.42 -1.16 16.65
CA LEU A 158 0.39 -0.78 15.23
C LEU A 158 -1.02 -0.89 14.65
N GLU A 159 -1.78 -1.90 15.04
CA GLU A 159 -3.18 -2.04 14.67
C GLU A 159 -3.99 -0.83 15.11
N GLY A 160 -3.77 -0.38 16.35
CA GLY A 160 -4.38 0.83 16.90
C GLY A 160 -4.02 2.08 16.11
N VAL A 161 -2.74 2.27 15.79
CA VAL A 161 -2.25 3.46 15.06
C VAL A 161 -2.83 3.54 13.64
N ILE A 162 -2.84 2.42 12.90
CA ILE A 162 -3.39 2.39 11.53
C ILE A 162 -4.90 2.69 11.52
N THR A 163 -5.63 2.32 12.58
CA THR A 163 -7.07 2.53 12.70
C THR A 163 -7.46 3.77 13.49
N ALA A 164 -6.49 4.45 14.11
CA ALA A 164 -6.74 5.66 14.87
C ALA A 164 -7.38 6.73 13.97
N GLY A 165 -8.29 7.48 14.57
CA GLY A 165 -8.93 8.62 13.94
C GLY A 165 -8.14 9.91 14.12
N GLU A 166 -8.76 11.01 13.75
CA GLU A 166 -8.22 12.35 13.96
C GLU A 166 -7.96 12.61 15.45
N ASN A 167 -6.72 13.03 15.79
CA ASN A 167 -6.28 13.35 17.16
C ASN A 167 -6.56 12.25 18.20
N SER A 168 -6.50 11.00 17.79
CA SER A 168 -6.82 9.87 18.67
C SER A 168 -5.61 9.03 19.08
N HIS A 169 -4.45 9.23 18.46
CA HIS A 169 -3.21 8.56 18.82
C HIS A 169 -2.34 9.44 19.70
N SER A 170 -1.95 8.92 20.87
CA SER A 170 -1.04 9.57 21.80
C SER A 170 0.39 9.11 21.51
N ALA A 171 1.06 9.82 20.61
CA ALA A 171 2.43 9.53 20.21
C ALA A 171 3.42 10.02 21.29
N ARG A 172 4.51 9.27 21.47
CA ARG A 172 5.54 9.56 22.48
C ARG A 172 6.90 9.80 21.83
N GLU A 173 7.47 10.96 22.07
CA GLU A 173 8.90 11.18 21.79
C GLU A 173 9.78 10.52 22.85
N SER A 174 10.95 10.06 22.43
CA SER A 174 12.00 9.59 23.36
C SER A 174 12.35 10.72 24.33
N TYR A 175 12.15 10.48 25.62
CA TYR A 175 12.32 11.47 26.71
C TYR A 175 11.38 12.69 26.66
N GLY A 176 10.35 12.68 25.80
CA GLY A 176 9.40 13.77 25.61
C GLY A 176 8.04 13.55 26.31
N ARG A 177 7.14 14.50 26.09
CA ARG A 177 5.74 14.40 26.49
C ARG A 177 4.94 13.66 25.41
N ASN A 178 3.82 13.08 25.81
CA ASN A 178 2.87 12.53 24.85
C ASN A 178 2.21 13.68 24.07
N THR A 179 2.13 13.52 22.75
CA THR A 179 1.51 14.46 21.84
C THR A 179 0.38 13.74 21.08
N LEU A 180 -0.80 14.34 21.07
CA LEU A 180 -1.89 13.82 20.22
C LEU A 180 -1.57 14.11 18.76
N VAL A 181 -1.62 13.09 17.92
CA VAL A 181 -1.33 13.20 16.48
C VAL A 181 -2.49 12.68 15.66
N ASP A 182 -2.67 13.27 14.49
CA ASP A 182 -3.62 12.83 13.48
C ASP A 182 -2.96 11.80 12.57
N THR A 183 -3.36 10.53 12.70
CA THR A 183 -2.86 9.44 11.86
C THR A 183 -3.58 9.33 10.53
N THR A 184 -4.69 10.05 10.34
CA THR A 184 -5.50 9.98 9.10
C THR A 184 -4.74 10.49 7.87
N ALA A 185 -3.73 11.35 8.08
CA ALA A 185 -2.85 11.84 7.03
C ALA A 185 -1.76 10.85 6.62
N ALA A 186 -1.42 9.88 7.46
CA ALA A 186 -0.33 8.95 7.21
C ALA A 186 -0.69 7.88 6.16
N ASN A 187 0.23 7.64 5.23
CA ASN A 187 0.17 6.57 4.25
C ASN A 187 1.18 5.50 4.65
N TRP A 188 0.70 4.28 4.81
CA TRP A 188 1.47 3.16 5.35
C TRP A 188 1.90 2.22 4.25
N ALA A 189 3.17 1.88 4.22
CA ALA A 189 3.72 0.86 3.33
C ALA A 189 4.61 -0.12 4.09
N MET A 190 4.68 -1.35 3.61
CA MET A 190 5.61 -2.37 4.10
C MET A 190 6.17 -3.17 2.93
N THR A 191 7.46 -3.50 2.98
CA THR A 191 8.09 -4.43 2.05
C THR A 191 8.60 -5.66 2.82
N SER A 192 8.40 -6.86 2.28
CA SER A 192 8.93 -8.10 2.87
C SER A 192 9.04 -9.22 1.83
N ASN A 193 9.80 -10.27 2.16
CA ASN A 193 9.85 -11.54 1.44
C ASN A 193 9.00 -12.62 2.12
N GLY A 194 7.92 -12.21 2.76
CA GLY A 194 7.05 -13.05 3.54
C GLY A 194 7.02 -12.61 5.01
N VAL A 195 5.83 -12.38 5.52
CA VAL A 195 5.58 -12.00 6.90
C VAL A 195 4.45 -12.88 7.44
N GLN A 196 4.53 -13.20 8.72
CA GLN A 196 3.39 -13.73 9.46
C GLN A 196 2.74 -12.58 10.23
N GLY A 197 1.42 -12.55 10.29
CA GLY A 197 0.72 -11.50 11.02
C GLY A 197 -0.51 -12.00 11.75
N THR A 198 -0.94 -11.27 12.78
CA THR A 198 -2.24 -11.52 13.40
C THR A 198 -3.35 -11.33 12.39
N LYS A 199 -4.48 -12.01 12.56
CA LYS A 199 -5.65 -11.83 11.67
C LYS A 199 -6.09 -10.37 11.62
N ASP A 200 -5.95 -9.66 12.73
CA ASP A 200 -6.39 -8.27 12.86
C ASP A 200 -5.51 -7.32 12.06
N ILE A 201 -4.18 -7.45 12.14
CA ILE A 201 -3.27 -6.62 11.34
C ILE A 201 -3.40 -6.95 9.85
N VAL A 202 -3.55 -8.22 9.48
CA VAL A 202 -3.70 -8.67 8.09
C VAL A 202 -4.99 -8.13 7.46
N ASN A 203 -6.07 -8.00 8.24
CA ASN A 203 -7.32 -7.37 7.78
C ASN A 203 -7.16 -5.88 7.46
N ARG A 204 -6.12 -5.23 8.00
CA ARG A 204 -5.78 -3.82 7.74
C ARG A 204 -4.74 -3.64 6.64
N MET A 205 -4.36 -4.72 5.96
CA MET A 205 -3.43 -4.69 4.83
C MET A 205 -4.14 -4.78 3.49
N CYS A 206 -3.55 -4.12 2.51
CA CYS A 206 -3.76 -4.35 1.09
C CYS A 206 -2.48 -4.96 0.53
N VAL A 207 -2.50 -6.27 0.26
CA VAL A 207 -1.29 -7.00 -0.16
C VAL A 207 -1.14 -6.92 -1.66
N VAL A 208 0.05 -6.53 -2.11
CA VAL A 208 0.47 -6.51 -3.52
C VAL A 208 1.56 -7.55 -3.68
N LYS A 209 1.25 -8.65 -4.36
CA LYS A 209 2.23 -9.72 -4.60
C LYS A 209 2.92 -9.52 -5.94
N LEU A 210 4.25 -9.59 -5.91
CA LEU A 210 5.11 -9.38 -7.07
C LEU A 210 5.97 -10.61 -7.32
N GLN A 211 6.21 -10.86 -8.59
CA GLN A 211 7.16 -11.87 -9.05
C GLN A 211 8.37 -11.17 -9.68
N LYS A 212 9.49 -11.84 -9.65
CA LYS A 212 10.66 -11.40 -10.40
C LYS A 212 10.39 -11.55 -11.89
N GLN A 213 10.81 -10.56 -12.67
CA GLN A 213 10.78 -10.68 -14.13
C GLN A 213 11.73 -11.79 -14.62
N PRO A 214 11.36 -12.49 -15.71
CA PRO A 214 12.25 -13.45 -16.35
C PRO A 214 13.62 -12.83 -16.67
N ASN A 215 14.67 -13.66 -16.71
CA ASN A 215 16.03 -13.18 -16.92
C ASN A 215 16.27 -12.53 -18.30
N ASP A 216 15.43 -12.86 -19.27
CA ASP A 216 15.45 -12.34 -20.66
C ASP A 216 14.48 -11.16 -20.86
N TYR A 217 13.81 -10.69 -19.81
CA TYR A 217 12.89 -9.56 -19.89
C TYR A 217 13.65 -8.25 -20.13
N SER A 218 13.18 -7.49 -21.12
CA SER A 218 13.72 -6.18 -21.46
C SER A 218 12.95 -5.10 -20.75
N PHE A 219 13.54 -4.52 -19.71
CA PHE A 219 12.92 -3.44 -18.94
C PHE A 219 12.81 -2.16 -19.76
N VAL A 220 11.67 -1.49 -19.68
CA VAL A 220 11.46 -0.13 -20.21
C VAL A 220 12.31 0.86 -19.40
N TYR A 221 12.33 0.70 -18.08
CA TYR A 221 13.21 1.46 -17.20
C TYR A 221 14.45 0.61 -16.87
N SER A 222 15.59 1.00 -17.42
CA SER A 222 16.84 0.20 -17.37
C SER A 222 17.39 -0.04 -15.95
N SER A 223 16.91 0.71 -14.95
CA SER A 223 17.33 0.57 -13.54
C SER A 223 16.31 1.18 -12.58
N LYS A 224 16.41 0.78 -11.30
CA LYS A 224 15.65 1.43 -10.21
C LYS A 224 15.82 2.95 -10.21
N GLU A 225 17.06 3.42 -10.37
CA GLU A 225 17.38 4.84 -10.41
C GLU A 225 16.75 5.52 -11.64
N GLY A 226 16.79 4.89 -12.79
CA GLY A 226 16.16 5.38 -14.02
C GLY A 226 14.66 5.58 -13.84
N TYR A 227 13.96 4.60 -13.26
CA TYR A 227 12.53 4.68 -12.96
C TYR A 227 12.22 5.80 -11.95
N HIS A 228 12.96 5.88 -10.83
CA HIS A 228 12.74 6.90 -9.81
C HIS A 228 13.03 8.31 -10.34
N ASN A 229 14.10 8.49 -11.12
CA ASN A 229 14.43 9.77 -11.74
C ASN A 229 13.39 10.17 -12.77
N HIS A 230 12.83 9.21 -13.52
CA HIS A 230 11.73 9.47 -14.44
C HIS A 230 10.52 10.07 -13.71
N ILE A 231 10.09 9.48 -12.59
CA ILE A 231 8.97 9.98 -11.80
C ILE A 231 9.30 11.37 -11.20
N LYS A 232 10.47 11.54 -10.59
CA LYS A 232 10.87 12.80 -9.96
C LYS A 232 10.98 13.95 -10.98
N ASN A 233 11.53 13.68 -12.16
CA ASN A 233 11.68 14.68 -13.19
C ASN A 233 10.34 15.07 -13.85
N ASN A 234 9.33 14.21 -13.75
CA ASN A 234 7.97 14.43 -14.25
C ASN A 234 6.95 14.48 -13.12
N GLN A 235 7.35 14.88 -11.92
CA GLN A 235 6.53 14.81 -10.72
C GLN A 235 5.23 15.60 -10.85
N GLN A 236 5.28 16.81 -11.39
CA GLN A 236 4.11 17.67 -11.59
C GLN A 236 3.09 17.03 -12.54
N PHE A 237 3.58 16.37 -13.59
CA PHE A 237 2.75 15.63 -14.53
C PHE A 237 2.08 14.42 -13.87
N TYR A 238 2.83 13.58 -13.13
CA TYR A 238 2.24 12.40 -12.49
C TYR A 238 1.28 12.75 -11.36
N LEU A 239 1.54 13.83 -10.62
CA LEU A 239 0.56 14.36 -9.68
C LEU A 239 -0.69 14.84 -10.44
N GLY A 240 -0.53 15.54 -11.56
CA GLY A 240 -1.62 15.96 -12.44
C GLY A 240 -2.47 14.78 -12.90
N CYS A 241 -1.83 13.69 -13.32
CA CYS A 241 -2.53 12.46 -13.69
C CYS A 241 -3.38 11.89 -12.53
N VAL A 242 -2.81 11.84 -11.32
CA VAL A 242 -3.56 11.38 -10.14
C VAL A 242 -4.74 12.29 -9.85
N LEU A 243 -4.53 13.62 -9.86
CA LEU A 243 -5.61 14.58 -9.58
C LEU A 243 -6.69 14.57 -10.66
N ALA A 244 -6.35 14.35 -11.94
CA ALA A 244 -7.32 14.18 -13.02
C ALA A 244 -8.23 12.96 -12.79
N VAL A 245 -7.67 11.82 -12.36
CA VAL A 245 -8.46 10.63 -12.00
C VAL A 245 -9.37 10.90 -10.82
N VAL A 246 -8.86 11.55 -9.77
CA VAL A 246 -9.66 11.88 -8.57
C VAL A 246 -10.75 12.90 -8.91
N LYS A 247 -10.43 13.91 -9.74
CA LYS A 247 -11.42 14.90 -10.21
C LYS A 247 -12.55 14.21 -10.96
N ARG A 248 -12.24 13.33 -11.91
CA ARG A 248 -13.25 12.55 -12.64
C ARG A 248 -14.12 11.74 -11.68
N PHE A 249 -13.53 11.09 -10.67
CA PHE A 249 -14.28 10.36 -9.65
C PHE A 249 -15.24 11.25 -8.84
N ILE A 250 -14.83 12.48 -8.54
CA ILE A 250 -15.67 13.49 -7.88
C ILE A 250 -16.81 13.92 -8.80
N ASP A 251 -16.50 14.25 -10.06
CA ASP A 251 -17.45 14.71 -11.07
C ASP A 251 -18.51 13.61 -11.38
N ASP A 252 -18.14 12.33 -11.33
CA ASP A 252 -19.05 11.19 -11.44
C ASP A 252 -19.91 10.95 -10.17
N GLY A 253 -19.78 11.82 -9.14
CA GLY A 253 -20.56 11.77 -7.91
C GLY A 253 -20.04 10.81 -6.84
N LYS A 254 -18.77 10.47 -6.86
CA LYS A 254 -18.08 9.59 -5.89
C LYS A 254 -18.77 8.21 -5.77
N PRO A 255 -18.91 7.48 -6.88
CA PRO A 255 -19.62 6.22 -6.90
C PRO A 255 -18.95 5.16 -6.03
N LYS A 256 -19.77 4.29 -5.45
CA LYS A 256 -19.33 3.22 -4.56
C LYS A 256 -19.50 1.87 -5.24
N ALA A 257 -18.41 1.10 -5.32
CA ALA A 257 -18.43 -0.30 -5.70
C ALA A 257 -18.52 -1.21 -4.46
N ASP A 258 -18.48 -2.52 -4.65
CA ASP A 258 -18.36 -3.48 -3.55
C ASP A 258 -16.99 -3.29 -2.86
N SER A 259 -16.97 -3.32 -1.53
CA SER A 259 -15.77 -3.26 -0.70
C SER A 259 -14.94 -4.55 -0.72
N GLY A 260 -15.47 -5.64 -1.29
CA GLY A 260 -14.84 -6.95 -1.27
C GLY A 260 -14.55 -7.48 0.14
N GLY A 261 -15.29 -7.00 1.15
CA GLY A 261 -15.11 -7.40 2.56
C GLY A 261 -13.90 -6.79 3.26
N HIS A 262 -13.28 -5.74 2.70
CA HIS A 262 -12.19 -5.03 3.39
C HIS A 262 -12.70 -4.23 4.60
N SER A 263 -11.89 -4.17 5.69
CA SER A 263 -12.26 -3.46 6.92
C SER A 263 -12.41 -1.94 6.74
N PHE A 264 -11.62 -1.33 5.86
CA PHE A 264 -11.76 0.09 5.49
C PHE A 264 -12.74 0.23 4.31
N ILE A 265 -14.02 0.19 4.63
CA ILE A 265 -15.11 0.06 3.66
C ILE A 265 -15.11 1.21 2.63
N THR A 266 -15.08 2.46 3.07
CA THR A 266 -15.11 3.63 2.19
C THR A 266 -13.94 3.65 1.22
N TRP A 267 -12.72 3.40 1.74
CA TRP A 267 -11.53 3.29 0.92
C TRP A 267 -11.67 2.20 -0.16
N ALA A 268 -12.07 1.01 0.25
CA ALA A 268 -12.19 -0.12 -0.66
C ALA A 268 -13.28 0.11 -1.73
N GLN A 269 -14.40 0.71 -1.37
CA GLN A 269 -15.49 1.04 -2.31
C GLN A 269 -15.03 2.04 -3.37
N TYR A 270 -14.30 3.09 -2.97
CA TYR A 270 -13.81 4.12 -3.88
C TYR A 270 -12.71 3.56 -4.78
N MET A 271 -11.70 2.92 -4.21
CA MET A 271 -10.60 2.35 -4.99
C MET A 271 -11.07 1.25 -5.93
N ASN A 272 -11.98 0.37 -5.49
CA ASN A 272 -12.53 -0.69 -6.34
C ASN A 272 -13.31 -0.11 -7.53
N HIS A 273 -14.08 0.96 -7.33
CA HIS A 273 -14.74 1.65 -8.45
C HIS A 273 -13.71 2.19 -9.43
N ILE A 274 -12.73 2.94 -8.96
CA ILE A 274 -11.74 3.60 -9.81
C ILE A 274 -10.94 2.55 -10.61
N VAL A 275 -10.39 1.53 -9.96
CA VAL A 275 -9.56 0.54 -10.66
C VAL A 275 -10.34 -0.29 -11.66
N THR A 276 -11.61 -0.63 -11.36
CA THR A 276 -12.42 -1.44 -12.27
C THR A 276 -13.03 -0.63 -13.42
N LYS A 277 -13.46 0.60 -13.16
CA LYS A 277 -14.19 1.41 -14.16
C LYS A 277 -13.28 2.29 -15.01
N TYR A 278 -12.24 2.85 -14.43
CA TYR A 278 -11.37 3.77 -15.15
C TYR A 278 -10.13 3.07 -15.71
N PHE A 279 -9.53 2.17 -14.94
CA PHE A 279 -8.35 1.43 -15.39
C PHE A 279 -8.67 0.11 -16.10
N ASN A 280 -9.91 -0.37 -16.02
CA ASN A 280 -10.32 -1.68 -16.54
C ASN A 280 -9.46 -2.82 -15.99
N TYR A 281 -9.11 -2.74 -14.70
CA TYR A 281 -8.41 -3.78 -13.96
C TYR A 281 -9.41 -4.70 -13.23
N PRO A 282 -8.99 -5.91 -12.80
CA PRO A 282 -9.80 -6.79 -11.98
C PRO A 282 -10.24 -6.13 -10.66
N PRO A 283 -11.26 -6.67 -9.98
CA PRO A 283 -11.68 -6.18 -8.67
C PRO A 283 -10.53 -6.13 -7.66
N LEU A 284 -10.46 -5.02 -6.89
CA LEU A 284 -9.38 -4.74 -5.94
C LEU A 284 -9.08 -5.88 -4.97
N MET A 285 -10.13 -6.54 -4.46
CA MET A 285 -10.03 -7.57 -3.43
C MET A 285 -10.07 -9.00 -3.98
N GLU A 286 -10.00 -9.18 -5.31
CA GLU A 286 -9.96 -10.50 -5.93
C GLU A 286 -8.72 -11.28 -5.47
N GLY A 287 -8.91 -12.53 -5.01
CA GLY A 287 -7.85 -13.40 -4.46
C GLY A 287 -7.30 -12.98 -3.08
N MET A 288 -7.78 -11.88 -2.50
CA MET A 288 -7.21 -11.34 -1.26
C MET A 288 -7.53 -12.20 -0.03
N LYS A 289 -8.62 -12.94 -0.05
CA LYS A 289 -9.01 -13.81 1.06
C LYS A 289 -7.96 -14.89 1.31
N GLU A 290 -7.54 -15.57 0.26
CA GLU A 290 -6.55 -16.65 0.29
C GLU A 290 -5.18 -16.12 0.73
N VAL A 291 -4.77 -14.97 0.19
CA VAL A 291 -3.52 -14.30 0.58
C VAL A 291 -3.53 -13.95 2.07
N LYS A 292 -4.61 -13.35 2.56
CA LYS A 292 -4.75 -13.00 3.99
C LYS A 292 -4.75 -14.23 4.90
N GLU A 293 -5.39 -15.32 4.49
CA GLU A 293 -5.37 -16.58 5.24
C GLU A 293 -3.96 -17.18 5.31
N THR A 294 -3.19 -17.09 4.23
CA THR A 294 -1.79 -17.56 4.20
C THR A 294 -0.91 -16.76 5.18
N ILE A 295 -1.02 -15.44 5.19
CA ILE A 295 -0.25 -14.58 6.10
C ILE A 295 -0.66 -14.77 7.56
N ALA A 296 -1.97 -14.89 7.82
CA ALA A 296 -2.49 -15.03 9.18
C ALA A 296 -2.26 -16.44 9.77
N ASN A 297 -2.21 -17.46 8.94
CA ASN A 297 -2.02 -18.84 9.40
C ASN A 297 -1.29 -19.69 8.36
N PRO A 298 0.02 -19.50 8.19
CA PRO A 298 0.79 -20.18 7.15
C PRO A 298 0.77 -21.71 7.30
N ARG A 299 0.71 -22.24 8.53
CA ARG A 299 0.63 -23.69 8.76
C ARG A 299 -0.68 -24.27 8.23
N MET A 300 -1.81 -23.59 8.45
CA MET A 300 -3.10 -24.05 7.93
C MET A 300 -3.20 -23.87 6.41
N ALA A 301 -2.60 -22.84 5.85
CA ALA A 301 -2.51 -22.67 4.40
C ALA A 301 -1.72 -23.81 3.77
N TRP A 302 -0.56 -24.16 4.34
CA TRP A 302 0.23 -25.31 3.92
C TRP A 302 -0.54 -26.63 4.01
N LEU A 303 -1.22 -26.89 5.13
CA LEU A 303 -2.02 -28.11 5.29
C LEU A 303 -3.16 -28.21 4.27
N ARG A 304 -3.79 -27.09 3.91
CA ARG A 304 -4.83 -27.05 2.85
C ARG A 304 -4.25 -27.39 1.47
N LEU A 305 -3.06 -26.84 1.14
CA LEU A 305 -2.38 -27.17 -0.11
C LEU A 305 -2.07 -28.66 -0.19
N VAL A 306 -1.49 -29.23 0.85
CA VAL A 306 -1.21 -30.69 0.94
C VAL A 306 -2.49 -31.50 0.79
N ALA A 307 -3.57 -31.13 1.48
CA ALA A 307 -4.84 -31.81 1.39
C ALA A 307 -5.45 -31.75 -0.03
N ASN A 308 -5.32 -30.61 -0.70
CA ASN A 308 -5.79 -30.44 -2.10
C ASN A 308 -5.00 -31.34 -3.06
N GLU A 309 -3.66 -31.37 -2.94
CA GLU A 309 -2.80 -32.22 -3.76
C GLU A 309 -3.13 -33.72 -3.56
N ILE A 310 -3.33 -34.15 -2.33
CA ILE A 310 -3.75 -35.51 -2.01
C ILE A 310 -5.10 -35.84 -2.66
N ASN A 311 -6.05 -34.91 -2.60
CA ASN A 311 -7.39 -35.10 -3.19
C ASN A 311 -7.33 -35.14 -4.72
N GLN A 312 -6.65 -34.20 -5.36
CA GLN A 312 -6.53 -34.09 -6.82
C GLN A 312 -5.69 -35.23 -7.41
N GLY A 313 -4.65 -35.64 -6.72
CA GLY A 313 -3.77 -36.75 -7.11
C GLY A 313 -4.36 -38.14 -6.91
N GLY A 314 -5.61 -38.25 -6.38
CA GLY A 314 -6.27 -39.56 -6.16
C GLY A 314 -5.64 -40.39 -5.06
N TYR A 315 -5.05 -39.75 -4.05
CA TYR A 315 -4.43 -40.41 -2.90
C TYR A 315 -5.37 -40.58 -1.71
N LEU A 316 -6.62 -40.14 -1.80
CA LEU A 316 -7.60 -40.30 -0.74
C LEU A 316 -7.79 -41.79 -0.37
N GLY A 317 -7.72 -42.05 0.93
CA GLY A 317 -7.84 -43.41 1.47
C GLY A 317 -6.58 -44.30 1.36
N LYS A 318 -5.47 -43.78 0.81
CA LYS A 318 -4.18 -44.46 0.79
C LYS A 318 -3.37 -44.12 2.03
N SER A 319 -2.57 -45.10 2.51
CA SER A 319 -1.57 -44.85 3.54
C SER A 319 -0.36 -44.20 2.88
N LEU A 320 -0.02 -42.99 3.29
CA LEU A 320 1.10 -42.20 2.76
C LEU A 320 2.18 -42.10 3.85
N SER A 321 3.43 -42.36 3.48
CA SER A 321 4.58 -42.04 4.31
C SER A 321 4.95 -40.56 4.25
N THR A 322 5.82 -40.09 5.13
CA THR A 322 6.35 -38.73 5.09
C THR A 322 7.11 -38.46 3.77
N SER A 323 7.79 -39.49 3.26
CA SER A 323 8.47 -39.39 1.93
C SER A 323 7.48 -39.24 0.80
N ASP A 324 6.40 -40.03 0.79
CA ASP A 324 5.36 -39.93 -0.24
C ASP A 324 4.70 -38.53 -0.24
N LEU A 325 4.45 -37.96 0.94
CA LEU A 325 3.94 -36.60 1.08
C LEU A 325 4.91 -35.55 0.55
N ALA A 326 6.20 -35.70 0.84
CA ALA A 326 7.23 -34.79 0.32
C ALA A 326 7.30 -34.88 -1.22
N ASP A 327 7.26 -36.07 -1.79
CA ASP A 327 7.30 -36.29 -3.24
C ASP A 327 6.05 -35.72 -3.94
N ILE A 328 4.86 -35.88 -3.34
CA ILE A 328 3.62 -35.30 -3.86
C ILE A 328 3.71 -33.77 -3.89
N ILE A 329 4.23 -33.14 -2.83
CA ILE A 329 4.34 -31.68 -2.73
C ILE A 329 5.40 -31.16 -3.71
N LEU A 330 6.57 -31.80 -3.77
CA LEU A 330 7.66 -31.38 -4.66
C LEU A 330 7.35 -31.53 -6.14
N ASN A 331 6.50 -32.48 -6.50
CA ASN A 331 6.10 -32.73 -7.90
C ASN A 331 4.78 -32.02 -8.29
N SER A 332 4.13 -31.35 -7.35
CA SER A 332 2.93 -30.57 -7.67
C SER A 332 3.30 -29.25 -8.36
N THR A 333 2.45 -28.79 -9.27
CA THR A 333 2.60 -27.49 -9.93
C THR A 333 2.62 -26.31 -8.94
N ASN A 334 2.10 -26.51 -7.75
CA ASN A 334 2.08 -25.53 -6.65
C ASN A 334 3.18 -25.79 -5.60
N GLY A 335 3.97 -26.85 -5.75
CA GLY A 335 4.93 -27.29 -4.72
C GLY A 335 6.16 -26.41 -4.57
N CYS A 336 6.52 -25.65 -5.62
CA CYS A 336 7.62 -24.68 -5.55
C CYS A 336 7.31 -23.47 -4.66
N ASP A 337 6.02 -23.19 -4.40
CA ASP A 337 5.59 -22.04 -3.56
C ASP A 337 5.45 -22.41 -2.08
N VAL A 338 5.72 -23.67 -1.70
CA VAL A 338 5.39 -24.25 -0.38
C VAL A 338 6.63 -24.55 0.48
N LEU A 339 7.82 -24.52 -0.08
CA LEU A 339 9.09 -24.73 0.60
C LEU A 339 9.89 -23.44 0.72
#